data_23ade139773c489577a5491951238ffd
#
_entry.id   23ade139773c489577a5491951238ffd
#
_cell.length_a   1.000
_cell.length_b   1.000
_cell.length_c   1.000
_cell.angle_alpha   90.00
_cell.angle_beta   90.00
_cell.angle_gamma   90.00
#
_symmetry.space_group_name_H-M   'P 1'
#
loop_
_entity.id
_entity.type
_entity.pdbx_description
1 polymer ?
#
loop_
_entity_poly.entity_id
_entity_poly.type
_entity_poly.pdbx_seq_one_letter_code
_entity_poly.pdbx_strand_id
1 'polypeptide(L)'
;MSDKREDYISWDEYFMAVAQLAGMRSKDPHTQVGACIVSEDNKILSMGYNGFPRGCSDDEFPWGKTSENPLENKYLYTTHSELNAILNYRGGSLEGAKLYVTLFPCNECCKAIIQAGIKTVIYDCDKYADTPSCLLYTSDA
;
A
#
# COMPACT_ATOMS: atom_id res chain seq x y z
N MET A 1 32.98 -1.18 24.47
CA MET A 1 31.76 -1.61 25.16
C MET A 1 30.65 -0.62 24.86
N SER A 2 29.46 -1.10 24.49
CA SER A 2 28.41 -0.23 24.05
C SER A 2 27.30 -0.10 25.09
N ASP A 3 26.90 1.13 25.37
CA ASP A 3 25.76 1.42 26.24
C ASP A 3 24.49 1.74 25.48
N LYS A 4 24.43 1.39 24.18
CA LYS A 4 23.27 1.64 23.35
C LYS A 4 22.06 0.82 23.80
N ARG A 5 20.87 1.33 23.53
CA ARG A 5 19.65 0.53 23.68
C ARG A 5 19.73 -0.69 22.78
N GLU A 6 19.16 -1.81 23.25
CA GLU A 6 19.10 -3.03 22.46
C GLU A 6 17.67 -3.39 22.05
N ASP A 7 16.69 -2.68 22.60
CA ASP A 7 15.27 -2.92 22.36
C ASP A 7 14.68 -2.03 21.25
N TYR A 8 15.53 -1.42 20.43
CA TYR A 8 15.04 -0.62 19.31
C TYR A 8 14.46 -1.54 18.23
N ILE A 9 13.47 -1.03 17.50
CA ILE A 9 12.80 -1.82 16.47
C ILE A 9 13.68 -1.91 15.21
N SER A 10 13.44 -2.96 14.41
CA SER A 10 14.13 -3.15 13.15
C SER A 10 13.60 -2.16 12.08
N TRP A 11 14.32 -2.05 10.97
CA TRP A 11 13.86 -1.26 9.83
C TRP A 11 12.52 -1.75 9.31
N ASP A 12 12.34 -3.06 9.21
CA ASP A 12 11.07 -3.63 8.74
C ASP A 12 9.91 -3.33 9.67
N GLU A 13 10.14 -3.45 10.98
CA GLU A 13 9.12 -3.09 11.98
C GLU A 13 8.76 -1.60 11.89
N TYR A 14 9.76 -0.75 11.74
CA TYR A 14 9.57 0.68 11.63
C TYR A 14 8.74 1.05 10.39
N PHE A 15 9.14 0.56 9.22
CA PHE A 15 8.44 0.91 8.00
C PHE A 15 7.04 0.28 7.92
N MET A 16 6.87 -0.92 8.46
CA MET A 16 5.54 -1.52 8.55
C MET A 16 4.63 -0.72 9.50
N ALA A 17 5.17 -0.23 10.60
CA ALA A 17 4.43 0.63 11.51
C ALA A 17 4.01 1.94 10.82
N VAL A 18 4.87 2.51 9.99
CA VAL A 18 4.52 3.71 9.20
C VAL A 18 3.38 3.38 8.23
N ALA A 19 3.43 2.24 7.56
CA ALA A 19 2.34 1.80 6.69
C ALA A 19 1.04 1.63 7.47
N GLN A 20 1.09 1.02 8.63
CA GLN A 20 -0.08 0.85 9.51
C GLN A 20 -0.64 2.19 9.95
N LEU A 21 0.22 3.13 10.30
CA LEU A 21 -0.19 4.48 10.69
C LEU A 21 -0.89 5.19 9.53
N ALA A 22 -0.34 5.06 8.32
CA ALA A 22 -0.97 5.63 7.13
C ALA A 22 -2.38 5.05 6.93
N GLY A 23 -2.53 3.74 7.11
CA GLY A 23 -3.83 3.07 6.99
C GLY A 23 -4.89 3.60 7.95
N MET A 24 -4.47 4.12 9.09
CA MET A 24 -5.40 4.71 10.07
C MET A 24 -6.08 5.96 9.54
N ARG A 25 -5.58 6.55 8.47
CA ARG A 25 -6.23 7.66 7.79
C ARG A 25 -7.36 7.22 6.87
N SER A 26 -7.48 5.95 6.52
CA SER A 26 -8.52 5.48 5.61
C SER A 26 -9.90 5.59 6.26
N LYS A 27 -10.86 6.12 5.51
CA LYS A 27 -12.25 6.24 5.93
C LYS A 27 -13.10 5.05 5.51
N ASP A 28 -12.50 4.05 4.86
CA ASP A 28 -13.19 2.84 4.45
C ASP A 28 -13.67 2.08 5.71
N PRO A 29 -14.98 1.85 5.86
CA PRO A 29 -15.50 1.19 7.06
C PRO A 29 -15.20 -0.32 7.10
N HIS A 30 -14.82 -0.91 5.97
CA HIS A 30 -14.61 -2.36 5.86
C HIS A 30 -13.14 -2.76 6.00
N THR A 31 -12.25 -2.09 5.28
CA THR A 31 -10.83 -2.45 5.25
C THR A 31 -9.98 -1.19 5.15
N GLN A 32 -9.07 -1.02 6.09
CA GLN A 32 -8.14 0.11 6.09
C GLN A 32 -6.74 -0.44 5.76
N VAL A 33 -6.17 0.02 4.66
CA VAL A 33 -4.87 -0.45 4.18
C VAL A 33 -3.93 0.74 4.08
N GLY A 34 -2.69 0.53 4.52
CA GLY A 34 -1.64 1.53 4.41
C GLY A 34 -0.43 0.99 3.68
N ALA A 35 0.29 1.87 3.01
CA ALA A 35 1.48 1.55 2.26
C ALA A 35 2.57 2.59 2.50
N CYS A 36 3.82 2.13 2.51
CA CYS A 36 5.00 2.98 2.66
C CYS A 36 6.05 2.52 1.66
N ILE A 37 6.50 3.42 0.80
CA ILE A 37 7.56 3.15 -0.18
C ILE A 37 8.87 3.69 0.37
N VAL A 38 9.90 2.85 0.32
CA VAL A 38 11.21 3.11 0.91
C VAL A 38 12.30 2.84 -0.12
N SER A 39 13.30 3.70 -0.20
CA SER A 39 14.45 3.49 -1.08
C SER A 39 15.34 2.35 -0.56
N GLU A 40 16.27 1.90 -1.42
CA GLU A 40 17.21 0.85 -1.03
C GLU A 40 18.06 1.25 0.18
N ASP A 41 18.31 2.54 0.37
CA ASP A 41 19.10 3.05 1.50
C ASP A 41 18.21 3.51 2.68
N ASN A 42 16.99 2.98 2.78
CA ASN A 42 16.09 3.17 3.92
C ASN A 42 15.60 4.62 4.10
N LYS A 43 15.32 5.29 3.00
CA LYS A 43 14.68 6.61 3.04
C LYS A 43 13.21 6.46 2.67
N ILE A 44 12.32 6.99 3.48
CA ILE A 44 10.88 6.99 3.16
C ILE A 44 10.65 7.92 1.99
N LEU A 45 10.09 7.38 0.90
CA LEU A 45 9.83 8.15 -0.33
C LEU A 45 8.38 8.60 -0.43
N SER A 46 7.44 7.76 -0.03
CA SER A 46 6.02 8.04 -0.17
C SER A 46 5.20 7.15 0.74
N MET A 47 3.98 7.57 1.01
CA MET A 47 3.00 6.82 1.78
C MET A 47 1.64 6.94 1.12
N GLY A 48 0.78 5.96 1.35
CA GLY A 48 -0.58 5.99 0.84
C GLY A 48 -1.51 5.18 1.71
N TYR A 49 -2.79 5.45 1.57
CA TYR A 49 -3.86 4.66 2.18
C TYR A 49 -5.02 4.62 1.19
N ASN A 50 -5.92 3.64 1.36
CA ASN A 50 -7.02 3.50 0.43
C ASN A 50 -8.09 4.58 0.66
N GLY A 51 -8.57 5.15 -0.44
CA GLY A 51 -9.56 6.22 -0.39
C GLY A 51 -9.99 6.65 -1.78
N PHE A 52 -10.85 7.64 -1.84
CA PHE A 52 -11.33 8.15 -3.12
C PHE A 52 -10.30 9.07 -3.76
N PRO A 53 -10.36 9.22 -5.09
CA PRO A 53 -9.49 10.16 -5.79
C PRO A 53 -9.68 11.58 -5.28
N ARG A 54 -8.65 12.39 -5.47
CA ARG A 54 -8.69 13.80 -5.09
C ARG A 54 -9.88 14.49 -5.75
N GLY A 55 -10.62 15.27 -4.97
CA GLY A 55 -11.80 15.99 -5.45
C GLY A 55 -13.11 15.21 -5.37
N CYS A 56 -13.05 13.92 -5.02
CA CYS A 56 -14.24 13.11 -4.79
C CYS A 56 -14.58 13.16 -3.30
N SER A 57 -15.78 13.60 -2.97
CA SER A 57 -16.21 13.78 -1.59
C SER A 57 -16.35 12.43 -0.89
N ASP A 58 -15.75 12.31 0.29
CA ASP A 58 -15.91 11.14 1.15
C ASP A 58 -17.35 11.01 1.67
N ASP A 59 -18.10 12.08 1.67
CA ASP A 59 -19.48 12.10 2.16
C ASP A 59 -20.51 11.84 1.06
N GLU A 60 -20.13 11.99 -0.22
CA GLU A 60 -21.05 11.84 -1.35
C GLU A 60 -20.86 10.54 -2.12
N PHE A 61 -19.62 9.97 -2.12
CA PHE A 61 -19.33 8.74 -2.82
C PHE A 61 -19.57 7.52 -1.92
N PRO A 62 -19.95 6.36 -2.51
CA PRO A 62 -20.34 5.21 -1.69
C PRO A 62 -19.16 4.46 -1.09
N TRP A 63 -19.33 4.00 0.16
CA TRP A 63 -18.37 3.14 0.84
C TRP A 63 -18.85 1.68 0.95
N GLY A 64 -20.09 1.41 0.48
CA GLY A 64 -20.62 0.06 0.50
C GLY A 64 -19.95 -0.85 -0.52
N LYS A 65 -19.93 -2.15 -0.28
CA LYS A 65 -19.31 -3.13 -1.19
C LYS A 65 -20.27 -4.20 -1.68
N THR A 66 -21.53 -4.16 -1.27
CA THR A 66 -22.50 -5.20 -1.57
C THR A 66 -23.75 -4.74 -2.33
N SER A 67 -23.76 -3.52 -2.84
CA SER A 67 -24.90 -3.02 -3.62
C SER A 67 -24.98 -3.72 -4.97
N GLU A 68 -26.21 -4.03 -5.43
CA GLU A 68 -26.45 -4.59 -6.75
C GLU A 68 -26.16 -3.57 -7.86
N ASN A 69 -26.31 -2.29 -7.56
CA ASN A 69 -25.96 -1.23 -8.50
C ASN A 69 -24.45 -0.95 -8.39
N PRO A 70 -23.63 -1.24 -9.43
CA PRO A 70 -22.20 -0.99 -9.37
C PRO A 70 -21.83 0.45 -9.03
N LEU A 71 -22.68 1.41 -9.39
CA LEU A 71 -22.45 2.82 -9.10
C LEU A 71 -22.58 3.16 -7.61
N GLU A 72 -23.13 2.25 -6.82
CA GLU A 72 -23.36 2.46 -5.39
C GLU A 72 -22.35 1.71 -4.51
N ASN A 73 -21.34 1.07 -5.11
CA ASN A 73 -20.32 0.43 -4.31
C ASN A 73 -18.95 1.05 -4.54
N LYS A 74 -18.07 0.90 -3.52
CA LYS A 74 -16.79 1.60 -3.48
C LYS A 74 -15.79 1.18 -4.54
N TYR A 75 -15.94 -0.01 -5.11
CA TYR A 75 -14.91 -0.60 -5.98
C TYR A 75 -14.65 0.20 -7.26
N LEU A 76 -15.62 0.96 -7.73
CA LEU A 76 -15.44 1.84 -8.88
C LEU A 76 -14.65 3.10 -8.54
N TYR A 77 -14.63 3.50 -7.28
CA TYR A 77 -14.14 4.82 -6.88
C TYR A 77 -12.92 4.78 -5.99
N THR A 78 -12.70 3.69 -5.26
CA THR A 78 -11.61 3.60 -4.30
C THR A 78 -10.27 3.38 -5.00
N THR A 79 -9.32 4.23 -4.69
CA THR A 79 -7.91 4.03 -5.08
C THR A 79 -7.21 3.30 -3.94
N HIS A 80 -6.53 2.19 -4.26
CA HIS A 80 -5.85 1.39 -3.26
C HIS A 80 -4.60 2.11 -2.70
N SER A 81 -4.19 1.71 -1.51
CA SER A 81 -3.08 2.36 -0.80
C SER A 81 -1.78 2.34 -1.58
N GLU A 82 -1.48 1.23 -2.25
CA GLU A 82 -0.25 1.06 -3.02
C GLU A 82 -0.22 2.02 -4.20
N LEU A 83 -1.33 2.09 -4.93
CA LEU A 83 -1.43 2.99 -6.07
C LEU A 83 -1.36 4.45 -5.61
N ASN A 84 -2.01 4.78 -4.50
CA ASN A 84 -1.90 6.12 -3.91
C ASN A 84 -0.46 6.46 -3.55
N ALA A 85 0.27 5.52 -2.95
CA ALA A 85 1.67 5.76 -2.61
C ALA A 85 2.52 6.01 -3.85
N ILE A 86 2.31 5.23 -4.91
CA ILE A 86 3.03 5.39 -6.17
C ILE A 86 2.72 6.76 -6.81
N LEU A 87 1.44 7.09 -6.91
CA LEU A 87 1.00 8.33 -7.56
C LEU A 87 1.32 9.58 -6.74
N ASN A 88 1.42 9.45 -5.42
CA ASN A 88 1.77 10.58 -4.55
C ASN A 88 3.26 10.89 -4.54
N TYR A 89 4.10 9.98 -5.07
CA TYR A 89 5.54 10.22 -5.12
C TYR A 89 5.86 11.27 -6.19
N ARG A 90 6.54 12.32 -5.77
CA ARG A 90 6.89 13.45 -6.63
C ARG A 90 8.39 13.53 -6.93
N GLY A 91 9.14 12.53 -6.52
CA GLY A 91 10.58 12.48 -6.78
C GLY A 91 10.90 11.94 -8.16
N GLY A 92 12.07 11.34 -8.28
CA GLY A 92 12.51 10.73 -9.52
C GLY A 92 11.97 9.33 -9.72
N SER A 93 12.87 8.34 -9.72
CA SER A 93 12.49 6.95 -9.99
C SER A 93 12.18 6.20 -8.69
N LEU A 94 11.26 5.24 -8.78
CA LEU A 94 11.01 4.26 -7.72
C LEU A 94 11.78 2.95 -7.97
N GLU A 95 12.66 2.93 -8.97
CA GLU A 95 13.42 1.75 -9.34
C GLU A 95 14.23 1.22 -8.16
N GLY A 96 14.10 -0.07 -7.89
CA GLY A 96 14.80 -0.71 -6.78
C GLY A 96 14.21 -0.48 -5.40
N ALA A 97 13.12 0.28 -5.29
CA ALA A 97 12.50 0.60 -4.00
C ALA A 97 11.85 -0.62 -3.36
N LYS A 98 11.54 -0.49 -2.08
CA LYS A 98 10.77 -1.46 -1.30
C LYS A 98 9.40 -0.88 -0.96
N LEU A 99 8.39 -1.72 -1.00
CA LEU A 99 7.03 -1.34 -0.59
C LEU A 99 6.64 -2.13 0.66
N TYR A 100 6.28 -1.41 1.71
CA TYR A 100 5.69 -1.98 2.90
C TYR A 100 4.18 -1.74 2.84
N VAL A 101 3.39 -2.79 2.98
CA VAL A 101 1.94 -2.69 2.86
C VAL A 101 1.29 -3.61 3.89
N THR A 102 0.18 -3.16 4.48
CA THR A 102 -0.47 -3.91 5.54
C THR A 102 -1.27 -5.11 5.03
N LEU A 103 -1.62 -5.11 3.74
CA LEU A 103 -2.34 -6.21 3.08
C LEU A 103 -1.66 -6.50 1.76
N PHE A 104 -1.40 -7.79 1.44
CA PHE A 104 -0.75 -8.17 0.18
C PHE A 104 -1.52 -7.56 -1.00
N PRO A 105 -0.83 -6.96 -1.99
CA PRO A 105 -1.47 -6.21 -3.07
C PRO A 105 -2.37 -7.08 -3.95
N CYS A 106 -3.45 -6.48 -4.42
CA CYS A 106 -4.30 -7.13 -5.41
C CYS A 106 -3.61 -7.16 -6.78
N ASN A 107 -4.21 -7.90 -7.72
CA ASN A 107 -3.61 -8.08 -9.06
C ASN A 107 -3.33 -6.75 -9.77
N GLU A 108 -4.26 -5.81 -9.71
CA GLU A 108 -4.08 -4.52 -10.38
C GLU A 108 -2.95 -3.70 -9.75
N CYS A 109 -2.88 -3.68 -8.42
CA CYS A 109 -1.80 -2.98 -7.72
C CYS A 109 -0.44 -3.63 -7.97
N CYS A 110 -0.38 -4.96 -8.07
CA CYS A 110 0.86 -5.65 -8.39
C CYS A 110 1.42 -5.23 -9.74
N LYS A 111 0.56 -5.09 -10.74
CA LYS A 111 1.01 -4.61 -12.06
C LYS A 111 1.63 -3.22 -11.96
N ALA A 112 0.99 -2.31 -11.23
CA ALA A 112 1.51 -0.96 -11.04
C ALA A 112 2.84 -0.95 -10.28
N ILE A 113 2.95 -1.78 -9.24
CA ILE A 113 4.16 -1.90 -8.42
C ILE A 113 5.33 -2.39 -9.27
N ILE A 114 5.12 -3.43 -10.06
CA ILE A 114 6.15 -4.00 -10.93
C ILE A 114 6.56 -2.98 -11.98
N GLN A 115 5.59 -2.33 -12.61
CA GLN A 115 5.86 -1.37 -13.67
C GLN A 115 6.59 -0.12 -13.16
N ALA A 116 6.38 0.23 -11.89
CA ALA A 116 7.09 1.33 -11.24
C ALA A 116 8.55 0.99 -10.91
N GLY A 117 8.94 -0.28 -11.02
CA GLY A 117 10.30 -0.71 -10.73
C GLY A 117 10.55 -1.06 -9.27
N ILE A 118 9.51 -1.14 -8.45
CA ILE A 118 9.64 -1.54 -7.05
C ILE A 118 10.06 -3.00 -7.01
N LYS A 119 11.16 -3.26 -6.29
CA LYS A 119 11.83 -4.56 -6.31
C LYS A 119 11.28 -5.55 -5.28
N THR A 120 10.86 -5.06 -4.13
CA THR A 120 10.51 -5.89 -2.99
C THR A 120 9.21 -5.42 -2.37
N VAL A 121 8.35 -6.37 -2.01
CA VAL A 121 7.12 -6.09 -1.27
C VAL A 121 7.19 -6.83 0.06
N ILE A 122 7.05 -6.10 1.16
CA ILE A 122 6.95 -6.64 2.50
C ILE A 122 5.52 -6.39 2.98
N TYR A 123 4.81 -7.43 3.36
CA TYR A 123 3.40 -7.35 3.72
C TYR A 123 3.15 -7.97 5.09
N ASP A 124 2.06 -7.52 5.73
CA ASP A 124 1.68 -7.99 7.06
C ASP A 124 0.60 -9.06 7.00
N CYS A 125 -0.32 -8.94 6.03
CA CYS A 125 -1.41 -9.89 5.84
C CYS A 125 -1.41 -10.42 4.42
N ASP A 126 -1.48 -11.76 4.25
CA ASP A 126 -1.35 -12.43 2.96
C ASP A 126 -2.68 -12.88 2.35
N LYS A 127 -3.76 -12.13 2.60
CA LYS A 127 -5.11 -12.45 2.11
C LYS A 127 -5.14 -12.82 0.62
N TYR A 128 -4.26 -12.22 -0.19
CA TYR A 128 -4.21 -12.45 -1.63
C TYR A 128 -3.02 -13.29 -2.08
N ALA A 129 -2.34 -13.98 -1.17
CA ALA A 129 -1.12 -14.73 -1.48
C ALA A 129 -1.36 -15.86 -2.50
N ASP A 130 -2.56 -16.45 -2.51
CA ASP A 130 -2.92 -17.54 -3.43
C ASP A 130 -3.63 -17.05 -4.68
N THR A 131 -3.63 -15.74 -4.93
CA THR A 131 -4.29 -15.12 -6.07
C THR A 131 -3.30 -14.88 -7.21
N PRO A 132 -3.78 -14.46 -8.42
CA PRO A 132 -2.88 -14.09 -9.52
C PRO A 132 -1.85 -13.04 -9.18
N SER A 133 -2.09 -12.17 -8.18
CA SER A 133 -1.10 -11.18 -7.77
C SER A 133 0.15 -11.83 -7.21
N CYS A 134 0.00 -12.90 -6.44
CA CYS A 134 1.15 -13.67 -5.93
C CYS A 134 1.96 -14.27 -7.07
N LEU A 135 1.28 -14.82 -8.10
CA LEU A 135 1.93 -15.40 -9.27
C LEU A 135 2.74 -14.35 -10.04
N LEU A 136 2.22 -13.13 -10.17
CA LEU A 136 2.96 -12.05 -10.82
C LEU A 136 4.30 -11.79 -10.13
N TYR A 137 4.29 -11.75 -8.80
CA TYR A 137 5.51 -11.51 -8.04
C TYR A 137 6.51 -12.65 -8.16
N THR A 138 6.04 -13.89 -8.04
CA THR A 138 6.93 -15.05 -8.16
C THR A 138 7.57 -15.15 -9.53
N SER A 139 6.86 -14.78 -10.59
CA SER A 139 7.41 -14.83 -11.94
C SER A 139 8.41 -13.74 -12.23
N ASP A 140 8.36 -12.62 -11.50
CA ASP A 140 9.24 -11.46 -11.68
C ASP A 140 10.47 -11.52 -10.77
N ALA A 141 10.52 -12.47 -9.89
CA ALA A 141 11.67 -12.64 -8.99
C ALA A 141 12.91 -13.27 -9.71
#